data_7f1e5f697ac02c41141d50a6dea1bf5b
#
_entry.id   7f1e5f697ac02c41141d50a6dea1bf5b
#
_cell.length_a   1.000
_cell.length_b   1.000
_cell.length_c   1.000
_cell.angle_alpha   90.00
_cell.angle_beta   90.00
_cell.angle_gamma   90.00
#
_symmetry.space_group_name_H-M   'P 1'
#
loop_
_entity.id
_entity.type
_entity.pdbx_description
1 polymer ?
#
loop_
_entity_poly.entity_id
_entity_poly.type
_entity_poly.pdbx_seq_one_letter_code
_entity_poly.pdbx_strand_id
1 'polypeptide(L)'
;MSDIRHSLLRRDALSAAKEVLYHLDIYFSSQLQSTAVPIVDKGTIELVEEFIFHVPKDRNVQLKRMSSLQELQLLEIMCSYFQEQSKDAVRQLIFSALFSPQGGKADDSRMAMLGKLVSMAVAVCRVPILECAASWLQRTHALYCVRLAKVLVDDYCSLVPGSLQTLRQIYTASPRFCCQFITAVTALYDLSSEELIPSSGLLEMVVTWIIDDPRLTLITFLNMPISTNLPLGLLGITPLVGLVRWCVKSPLAYKRNSKAPVANGHSGKLTRQPVEDDVDLYPLYSKLHLSVLQILLMLQTHLTEKNLFGRLELLQFEQMVQLVDELSRLVDELNPLNATREMELSLNRLAQVLQVAMASGALLCTREDLRPICSRLPHNNLLQLVMSGPVQQPPHSAFQPGFYPHIHTPPLGYPPRPTAAPATHSAHPSFLPGMSFPYRPIR
;
A
#
# COMPACT_ATOMS: atom_id res chain seq x y z
N MET A 1 -17.53 27.18 -21.70
CA MET A 1 -18.16 26.40 -20.60
C MET A 1 -19.66 26.62 -20.47
N SER A 2 -20.20 27.89 -20.50
CA SER A 2 -21.66 28.13 -20.40
C SER A 2 -22.47 27.42 -21.49
N ASP A 3 -22.01 27.45 -22.75
CA ASP A 3 -22.72 26.86 -23.90
C ASP A 3 -22.73 25.33 -23.82
N ILE A 4 -21.64 24.71 -23.37
CA ILE A 4 -21.57 23.26 -23.14
C ILE A 4 -22.59 22.86 -22.07
N ARG A 5 -22.62 23.57 -20.94
CA ARG A 5 -23.56 23.30 -19.84
C ARG A 5 -25.01 23.39 -20.31
N HIS A 6 -25.38 24.42 -21.08
CA HIS A 6 -26.73 24.55 -21.62
C HIS A 6 -27.12 23.42 -22.58
N SER A 7 -26.16 22.92 -23.37
CA SER A 7 -26.39 21.74 -24.22
C SER A 7 -26.63 20.49 -23.38
N LEU A 8 -25.85 20.28 -22.32
CA LEU A 8 -25.93 19.12 -21.43
C LEU A 8 -27.25 19.08 -20.65
N LEU A 9 -27.76 20.22 -20.19
CA LEU A 9 -29.04 20.32 -19.47
C LEU A 9 -30.24 19.86 -20.27
N ARG A 10 -30.15 19.88 -21.61
CA ARG A 10 -31.23 19.43 -22.53
C ARG A 10 -31.21 17.92 -22.77
N ARG A 11 -30.12 17.23 -22.43
CA ARG A 11 -29.96 15.79 -22.65
C ARG A 11 -30.52 14.97 -21.49
N ASP A 12 -30.67 13.68 -21.68
CA ASP A 12 -30.88 12.75 -20.59
C ASP A 12 -29.60 12.62 -19.77
N ALA A 13 -29.71 12.14 -18.51
CA ALA A 13 -28.61 12.10 -17.55
C ALA A 13 -27.43 11.26 -18.05
N LEU A 14 -27.69 10.09 -18.65
CA LEU A 14 -26.64 9.20 -19.15
C LEU A 14 -25.90 9.79 -20.35
N SER A 15 -26.64 10.39 -21.30
CA SER A 15 -26.03 11.05 -22.47
C SER A 15 -25.21 12.28 -22.07
N ALA A 16 -25.68 13.04 -21.07
CA ALA A 16 -24.93 14.17 -20.55
C ALA A 16 -23.61 13.70 -19.88
N ALA A 17 -23.67 12.66 -19.08
CA ALA A 17 -22.46 12.10 -18.43
C ALA A 17 -21.44 11.56 -19.47
N LYS A 18 -21.90 10.88 -20.53
CA LYS A 18 -21.03 10.44 -21.64
C LYS A 18 -20.33 11.62 -22.32
N GLU A 19 -21.04 12.68 -22.55
CA GLU A 19 -20.48 13.87 -23.20
C GLU A 19 -19.45 14.56 -22.31
N VAL A 20 -19.66 14.60 -20.99
CA VAL A 20 -18.66 15.11 -20.05
C VAL A 20 -17.39 14.26 -20.09
N LEU A 21 -17.50 12.92 -20.10
CA LEU A 21 -16.33 12.03 -20.23
C LEU A 21 -15.57 12.30 -21.55
N TYR A 22 -16.27 12.50 -22.65
CA TYR A 22 -15.67 12.85 -23.94
C TYR A 22 -14.97 14.21 -23.91
N HIS A 23 -15.56 15.21 -23.25
CA HIS A 23 -14.90 16.52 -23.05
C HIS A 23 -13.63 16.41 -22.20
N LEU A 24 -13.64 15.60 -21.15
CA LEU A 24 -12.44 15.34 -20.34
C LEU A 24 -11.33 14.72 -21.18
N ASP A 25 -11.67 13.76 -22.06
CA ASP A 25 -10.68 13.12 -22.92
C ASP A 25 -10.02 14.10 -23.89
N ILE A 26 -10.81 14.92 -24.58
CA ILE A 26 -10.28 15.97 -25.48
C ILE A 26 -9.42 16.95 -24.69
N TYR A 27 -9.91 17.41 -23.54
CA TYR A 27 -9.24 18.41 -22.70
C TYR A 27 -7.85 17.91 -22.26
N PHE A 28 -7.76 16.74 -21.67
CA PHE A 28 -6.49 16.21 -21.20
C PHE A 28 -5.58 15.71 -22.33
N SER A 29 -6.14 15.19 -23.42
CA SER A 29 -5.36 14.82 -24.61
C SER A 29 -4.69 16.03 -25.25
N SER A 30 -5.35 17.20 -25.24
CA SER A 30 -4.77 18.45 -25.74
C SER A 30 -3.71 19.02 -24.80
N GLN A 31 -3.93 18.95 -23.48
CA GLN A 31 -2.97 19.44 -22.49
C GLN A 31 -1.65 18.67 -22.45
N LEU A 32 -1.68 17.36 -22.66
CA LEU A 32 -0.47 16.54 -22.72
C LEU A 32 0.44 16.86 -23.91
N GLN A 33 -0.06 17.58 -24.91
CA GLN A 33 0.76 18.09 -26.02
C GLN A 33 1.49 19.40 -25.64
N SER A 34 1.10 20.05 -24.57
CA SER A 34 1.77 21.24 -24.03
C SER A 34 2.81 20.85 -22.98
N THR A 35 3.86 21.67 -22.85
CA THR A 35 4.92 21.47 -21.84
C THR A 35 4.48 21.85 -20.42
N ALA A 36 3.27 22.34 -20.25
CA ALA A 36 2.71 22.77 -18.96
C ALA A 36 2.16 21.59 -18.17
N VAL A 37 2.27 21.67 -16.83
CA VAL A 37 1.64 20.68 -15.93
C VAL A 37 0.12 20.74 -16.13
N PRO A 38 -0.55 19.61 -16.41
CA PRO A 38 -1.99 19.59 -16.61
C PRO A 38 -2.70 20.03 -15.33
N ILE A 39 -3.47 21.10 -15.39
CA ILE A 39 -4.26 21.60 -14.28
C ILE A 39 -5.73 21.45 -14.66
N VAL A 40 -6.52 20.81 -13.79
CA VAL A 40 -7.96 20.74 -13.97
C VAL A 40 -8.56 22.11 -13.65
N ASP A 41 -9.19 22.75 -14.64
CA ASP A 41 -9.85 24.03 -14.40
C ASP A 41 -11.15 23.83 -13.60
N LYS A 42 -11.53 24.88 -12.87
CA LYS A 42 -12.72 24.86 -12.02
C LYS A 42 -14.02 24.56 -12.81
N GLY A 43 -14.12 25.03 -14.04
CA GLY A 43 -15.30 24.81 -14.87
C GLY A 43 -15.47 23.34 -15.25
N THR A 44 -14.36 22.65 -15.51
CA THR A 44 -14.35 21.20 -15.76
C THR A 44 -14.77 20.41 -14.52
N ILE A 45 -14.28 20.78 -13.33
CA ILE A 45 -14.71 20.16 -12.08
C ILE A 45 -16.21 20.35 -11.86
N GLU A 46 -16.73 21.56 -12.07
CA GLU A 46 -18.16 21.86 -11.92
C GLU A 46 -19.03 21.04 -12.87
N LEU A 47 -18.61 20.80 -14.12
CA LEU A 47 -19.32 19.92 -15.05
C LEU A 47 -19.35 18.48 -14.59
N VAL A 48 -18.23 17.97 -14.07
CA VAL A 48 -18.15 16.61 -13.50
C VAL A 48 -19.10 16.47 -12.31
N GLU A 49 -19.10 17.45 -11.39
CA GLU A 49 -19.98 17.45 -10.22
C GLU A 49 -21.45 17.49 -10.60
N GLU A 50 -21.81 18.34 -11.57
CA GLU A 50 -23.19 18.53 -11.96
C GLU A 50 -23.75 17.34 -12.75
N PHE A 51 -23.02 16.81 -13.74
CA PHE A 51 -23.56 15.82 -14.66
C PHE A 51 -23.17 14.38 -14.40
N ILE A 52 -22.08 14.14 -13.67
CA ILE A 52 -21.68 12.77 -13.29
C ILE A 52 -22.13 12.45 -11.86
N PHE A 53 -21.92 13.40 -10.92
CA PHE A 53 -22.25 13.18 -9.51
C PHE A 53 -23.58 13.80 -9.08
N HIS A 54 -24.31 14.44 -10.01
CA HIS A 54 -25.63 15.04 -9.78
C HIS A 54 -25.71 16.04 -8.64
N VAL A 55 -24.64 16.82 -8.44
CA VAL A 55 -24.63 17.94 -7.48
C VAL A 55 -24.92 19.23 -8.23
N PRO A 56 -26.16 19.78 -8.14
CA PRO A 56 -26.53 20.95 -8.90
C PRO A 56 -25.71 22.18 -8.47
N LYS A 57 -25.20 22.92 -9.46
CA LYS A 57 -24.53 24.20 -9.25
C LYS A 57 -25.51 25.25 -8.73
N ASP A 58 -26.69 25.30 -9.32
CA ASP A 58 -27.74 26.25 -9.00
C ASP A 58 -28.88 25.58 -8.22
N ARG A 59 -29.32 26.20 -7.12
CA ARG A 59 -30.40 25.65 -6.29
C ARG A 59 -31.74 25.48 -7.00
N ASN A 60 -31.96 26.21 -8.11
CA ASN A 60 -33.18 26.20 -8.86
C ASN A 60 -33.20 25.20 -10.03
N VAL A 61 -32.10 24.52 -10.30
CA VAL A 61 -31.99 23.52 -11.35
C VAL A 61 -32.23 22.13 -10.77
N GLN A 62 -33.35 21.52 -11.18
CA GLN A 62 -33.62 20.12 -10.93
C GLN A 62 -32.91 19.26 -11.98
N LEU A 63 -31.81 18.63 -11.59
CA LEU A 63 -31.15 17.63 -12.44
C LEU A 63 -31.98 16.35 -12.51
N LYS A 64 -32.10 15.79 -13.69
CA LYS A 64 -32.65 14.44 -13.87
C LYS A 64 -31.71 13.44 -13.18
N ARG A 65 -32.19 12.77 -12.14
CA ARG A 65 -31.43 11.71 -11.48
C ARG A 65 -31.39 10.48 -12.39
N MET A 66 -30.25 9.81 -12.39
CA MET A 66 -30.12 8.50 -13.02
C MET A 66 -30.92 7.46 -12.23
N SER A 67 -31.58 6.56 -12.96
CA SER A 67 -32.07 5.31 -12.37
C SER A 67 -30.90 4.38 -12.05
N SER A 68 -31.13 3.39 -11.20
CA SER A 68 -30.09 2.40 -10.88
C SER A 68 -29.54 1.67 -12.12
N LEU A 69 -30.40 1.44 -13.13
CA LEU A 69 -29.98 0.87 -14.41
C LEU A 69 -29.07 1.82 -15.20
N GLN A 70 -29.40 3.11 -15.25
CA GLN A 70 -28.55 4.10 -15.92
C GLN A 70 -27.21 4.30 -15.19
N GLU A 71 -27.20 4.23 -13.87
CA GLU A 71 -25.96 4.26 -13.08
C GLU A 71 -25.06 3.06 -13.42
N LEU A 72 -25.64 1.86 -13.52
CA LEU A 72 -24.91 0.67 -13.94
C LEU A 72 -24.37 0.81 -15.37
N GLN A 73 -25.17 1.35 -16.29
CA GLN A 73 -24.73 1.64 -17.65
C GLN A 73 -23.60 2.67 -17.68
N LEU A 74 -23.63 3.70 -16.83
CA LEU A 74 -22.53 4.65 -16.72
C LEU A 74 -21.25 3.99 -16.22
N LEU A 75 -21.35 3.13 -15.20
CA LEU A 75 -20.20 2.37 -14.70
C LEU A 75 -19.59 1.47 -15.78
N GLU A 76 -20.42 0.81 -16.58
CA GLU A 76 -19.96 -0.01 -17.71
C GLU A 76 -19.25 0.84 -18.77
N ILE A 77 -19.78 2.01 -19.09
CA ILE A 77 -19.15 2.96 -20.01
C ILE A 77 -17.81 3.43 -19.49
N MET A 78 -17.72 3.77 -18.19
CA MET A 78 -16.46 4.15 -17.57
C MET A 78 -15.45 2.99 -17.58
N CYS A 79 -15.90 1.78 -17.30
CA CYS A 79 -15.05 0.58 -17.40
C CYS A 79 -14.49 0.39 -18.81
N SER A 80 -15.34 0.48 -19.83
CA SER A 80 -14.93 0.35 -21.24
C SER A 80 -13.98 1.48 -21.63
N TYR A 81 -14.30 2.71 -21.28
CA TYR A 81 -13.46 3.87 -21.54
C TYR A 81 -12.04 3.69 -20.96
N PHE A 82 -11.94 3.36 -19.66
CA PHE A 82 -10.63 3.18 -19.02
C PHE A 82 -9.86 1.97 -19.56
N GLN A 83 -10.54 0.96 -20.03
CA GLN A 83 -9.93 -0.21 -20.66
C GLN A 83 -9.36 0.11 -22.05
N GLU A 84 -10.08 0.91 -22.86
CA GLU A 84 -9.76 1.21 -24.26
C GLU A 84 -8.77 2.37 -24.39
N GLN A 85 -8.70 3.27 -23.40
CA GLN A 85 -7.79 4.43 -23.45
C GLN A 85 -6.33 3.97 -23.46
N SER A 86 -5.68 4.18 -24.60
CA SER A 86 -4.30 3.73 -24.83
C SER A 86 -3.25 4.59 -24.11
N LYS A 87 -3.55 5.87 -23.86
CA LYS A 87 -2.64 6.81 -23.21
C LYS A 87 -2.78 6.75 -21.70
N ASP A 88 -1.87 6.08 -21.02
CA ASP A 88 -1.91 5.92 -19.55
C ASP A 88 -1.98 7.25 -18.81
N ALA A 89 -1.23 8.25 -19.24
CA ALA A 89 -1.24 9.58 -18.62
C ALA A 89 -2.61 10.26 -18.70
N VAL A 90 -3.33 10.19 -19.84
CA VAL A 90 -4.69 10.72 -20.00
C VAL A 90 -5.63 9.98 -19.04
N ARG A 91 -5.56 8.66 -19.04
CA ARG A 91 -6.37 7.80 -18.17
C ARG A 91 -6.22 8.16 -16.69
N GLN A 92 -4.98 8.32 -16.22
CA GLN A 92 -4.67 8.72 -14.85
C GLN A 92 -5.21 10.13 -14.52
N LEU A 93 -5.09 11.09 -15.43
CA LEU A 93 -5.58 12.44 -15.24
C LEU A 93 -7.11 12.48 -15.16
N ILE A 94 -7.81 11.76 -16.03
CA ILE A 94 -9.28 11.68 -16.01
C ILE A 94 -9.75 10.98 -14.74
N PHE A 95 -9.12 9.88 -14.36
CA PHE A 95 -9.45 9.19 -13.11
C PHE A 95 -9.28 10.10 -11.89
N SER A 96 -8.18 10.85 -11.84
CA SER A 96 -7.94 11.83 -10.78
C SER A 96 -8.97 12.97 -10.81
N ALA A 97 -9.30 13.51 -11.96
CA ALA A 97 -10.30 14.58 -12.09
C ALA A 97 -11.70 14.13 -11.63
N LEU A 98 -12.05 12.87 -11.90
CA LEU A 98 -13.33 12.31 -11.47
C LEU A 98 -13.37 12.05 -9.96
N PHE A 99 -12.34 11.43 -9.40
CA PHE A 99 -12.43 10.80 -8.08
C PHE A 99 -11.58 11.46 -6.99
N SER A 100 -10.73 12.45 -7.29
CA SER A 100 -10.01 13.15 -6.23
C SER A 100 -10.97 13.97 -5.38
N PRO A 101 -10.93 13.82 -4.06
CA PRO A 101 -11.76 14.60 -3.14
C PRO A 101 -11.48 16.10 -3.27
N GLN A 102 -12.54 16.90 -3.27
CA GLN A 102 -12.47 18.37 -3.38
C GLN A 102 -12.90 19.09 -2.09
N GLY A 103 -13.26 18.33 -1.03
CA GLY A 103 -13.81 18.89 0.22
C GLY A 103 -15.26 19.38 0.08
N GLY A 104 -15.96 18.96 -0.96
CA GLY A 104 -17.31 19.41 -1.31
C GLY A 104 -18.41 18.37 -1.07
N LYS A 105 -19.66 18.79 -1.34
CA LYS A 105 -20.85 17.93 -1.23
C LYS A 105 -20.84 16.74 -2.21
N ALA A 106 -20.05 16.83 -3.27
CA ALA A 106 -19.93 15.76 -4.27
C ALA A 106 -19.07 14.58 -3.81
N ASP A 107 -18.29 14.75 -2.74
CA ASP A 107 -17.30 13.74 -2.34
C ASP A 107 -17.93 12.41 -1.94
N ASP A 108 -19.10 12.43 -1.29
CA ASP A 108 -19.79 11.17 -0.96
C ASP A 108 -20.26 10.43 -2.23
N SER A 109 -20.78 11.15 -3.21
CA SER A 109 -21.17 10.56 -4.51
C SER A 109 -19.95 10.07 -5.29
N ARG A 110 -18.84 10.82 -5.25
CA ARG A 110 -17.55 10.40 -5.84
C ARG A 110 -17.07 9.08 -5.22
N MET A 111 -17.08 9.01 -3.90
CA MET A 111 -16.63 7.81 -3.18
C MET A 111 -17.53 6.60 -3.43
N ALA A 112 -18.85 6.80 -3.47
CA ALA A 112 -19.81 5.73 -3.78
C ALA A 112 -19.58 5.17 -5.20
N MET A 113 -19.41 6.05 -6.18
CA MET A 113 -19.16 5.64 -7.57
C MET A 113 -17.77 5.02 -7.74
N LEU A 114 -16.75 5.55 -7.08
CA LEU A 114 -15.41 4.98 -7.07
C LEU A 114 -15.42 3.56 -6.50
N GLY A 115 -16.10 3.35 -5.37
CA GLY A 115 -16.23 2.02 -4.75
C GLY A 115 -16.84 1.02 -5.73
N LYS A 116 -17.98 1.36 -6.35
CA LYS A 116 -18.64 0.50 -7.36
C LYS A 116 -17.75 0.21 -8.57
N LEU A 117 -17.04 1.23 -9.08
CA LEU A 117 -16.16 1.09 -10.24
C LEU A 117 -14.98 0.15 -9.93
N VAL A 118 -14.33 0.33 -8.77
CA VAL A 118 -13.19 -0.48 -8.37
C VAL A 118 -13.63 -1.90 -8.02
N SER A 119 -14.77 -2.06 -7.32
CA SER A 119 -15.34 -3.37 -7.04
C SER A 119 -15.64 -4.14 -8.34
N MET A 120 -16.26 -3.48 -9.33
CA MET A 120 -16.49 -4.09 -10.64
C MET A 120 -15.16 -4.43 -11.34
N ALA A 121 -14.15 -3.56 -11.24
CA ALA A 121 -12.84 -3.81 -11.84
C ALA A 121 -12.13 -5.02 -11.20
N VAL A 122 -12.29 -5.23 -9.90
CA VAL A 122 -11.81 -6.45 -9.20
C VAL A 122 -12.56 -7.67 -9.73
N ALA A 123 -13.90 -7.62 -9.82
CA ALA A 123 -14.74 -8.75 -10.24
C ALA A 123 -14.37 -9.27 -11.64
N VAL A 124 -14.03 -8.38 -12.57
CA VAL A 124 -13.72 -8.72 -13.98
C VAL A 124 -12.26 -8.48 -14.36
N CYS A 125 -11.39 -8.31 -13.38
CA CYS A 125 -9.93 -8.14 -13.52
C CYS A 125 -9.55 -7.03 -14.55
N ARG A 126 -10.13 -5.82 -14.41
CA ARG A 126 -9.81 -4.67 -15.28
C ARG A 126 -8.55 -3.95 -14.79
N VAL A 127 -7.39 -4.47 -15.19
CA VAL A 127 -6.06 -3.98 -14.76
C VAL A 127 -5.88 -2.46 -14.93
N PRO A 128 -6.26 -1.81 -16.05
CA PRO A 128 -6.09 -0.36 -16.20
C PRO A 128 -6.81 0.47 -15.13
N ILE A 129 -7.99 0.04 -14.67
CA ILE A 129 -8.74 0.70 -13.60
C ILE A 129 -8.05 0.46 -12.26
N LEU A 130 -7.58 -0.75 -12.00
CA LEU A 130 -6.86 -1.09 -10.78
C LEU A 130 -5.55 -0.29 -10.65
N GLU A 131 -4.83 -0.08 -11.76
CA GLU A 131 -3.63 0.78 -11.78
C GLU A 131 -3.95 2.26 -11.52
N CYS A 132 -5.08 2.75 -12.04
CA CYS A 132 -5.59 4.08 -11.72
C CYS A 132 -5.96 4.19 -10.23
N ALA A 133 -6.66 3.19 -9.70
CA ALA A 133 -7.04 3.12 -8.29
C ALA A 133 -5.81 3.04 -7.38
N ALA A 134 -4.77 2.28 -7.77
CA ALA A 134 -3.51 2.23 -7.05
C ALA A 134 -2.83 3.60 -6.97
N SER A 135 -2.79 4.33 -8.08
CA SER A 135 -2.23 5.70 -8.11
C SER A 135 -3.07 6.67 -7.29
N TRP A 136 -4.38 6.51 -7.31
CA TRP A 136 -5.30 7.32 -6.50
C TRP A 136 -5.11 7.05 -5.00
N LEU A 137 -5.07 5.77 -4.58
CA LEU A 137 -4.80 5.36 -3.20
C LEU A 137 -3.46 5.93 -2.70
N GLN A 138 -2.44 5.95 -3.55
CA GLN A 138 -1.12 6.44 -3.20
C GLN A 138 -1.08 7.95 -2.90
N ARG A 139 -1.96 8.74 -3.54
CA ARG A 139 -1.94 10.21 -3.50
C ARG A 139 -3.03 10.83 -2.65
N THR A 140 -4.02 10.04 -2.25
CA THR A 140 -5.22 10.53 -1.56
C THR A 140 -5.06 10.42 -0.05
N HIS A 141 -5.74 11.29 0.68
CA HIS A 141 -5.76 11.30 2.14
C HIS A 141 -6.31 9.99 2.70
N ALA A 142 -5.70 9.50 3.78
CA ALA A 142 -5.98 8.20 4.40
C ALA A 142 -7.47 7.93 4.66
N LEU A 143 -8.23 8.93 5.09
CA LEU A 143 -9.66 8.80 5.36
C LEU A 143 -10.46 8.28 4.16
N TYR A 144 -10.19 8.80 2.96
CA TYR A 144 -10.88 8.37 1.73
C TYR A 144 -10.38 7.00 1.26
N CYS A 145 -9.09 6.71 1.45
CA CYS A 145 -8.53 5.39 1.15
C CYS A 145 -9.14 4.30 2.02
N VAL A 146 -9.31 4.57 3.31
CA VAL A 146 -9.99 3.67 4.27
C VAL A 146 -11.45 3.43 3.87
N ARG A 147 -12.16 4.48 3.41
CA ARG A 147 -13.55 4.32 2.89
C ARG A 147 -13.60 3.40 1.67
N LEU A 148 -12.67 3.53 0.72
CA LEU A 148 -12.59 2.62 -0.42
C LEU A 148 -12.26 1.19 0.02
N ALA A 149 -11.30 1.02 0.93
CA ALA A 149 -10.95 -0.30 1.46
C ALA A 149 -12.15 -0.96 2.15
N LYS A 150 -12.93 -0.18 2.94
CA LYS A 150 -14.14 -0.69 3.58
C LYS A 150 -15.16 -1.20 2.57
N VAL A 151 -15.43 -0.45 1.51
CA VAL A 151 -16.35 -0.89 0.45
C VAL A 151 -15.90 -2.22 -0.16
N LEU A 152 -14.61 -2.38 -0.47
CA LEU A 152 -14.10 -3.61 -1.05
C LEU A 152 -14.14 -4.79 -0.06
N VAL A 153 -13.85 -4.53 1.22
CA VAL A 153 -13.98 -5.56 2.28
C VAL A 153 -15.44 -5.98 2.43
N ASP A 154 -16.37 -5.03 2.46
CA ASP A 154 -17.81 -5.33 2.55
C ASP A 154 -18.26 -6.16 1.33
N ASP A 155 -17.90 -5.75 0.11
CA ASP A 155 -18.29 -6.44 -1.11
C ASP A 155 -17.72 -7.87 -1.21
N TYR A 156 -16.45 -8.05 -0.87
CA TYR A 156 -15.74 -9.32 -1.11
C TYR A 156 -15.61 -10.23 0.11
N CYS A 157 -15.77 -9.72 1.31
CA CYS A 157 -15.69 -10.53 2.53
C CYS A 157 -17.05 -10.76 3.20
N SER A 158 -18.04 -9.88 2.96
CA SER A 158 -19.29 -9.92 3.73
C SER A 158 -20.54 -10.17 2.86
N LEU A 159 -20.64 -9.53 1.68
CA LEU A 159 -21.86 -9.55 0.89
C LEU A 159 -22.04 -10.83 0.07
N VAL A 160 -20.98 -11.34 -0.53
CA VAL A 160 -21.04 -12.48 -1.42
C VAL A 160 -20.14 -13.62 -0.91
N PRO A 161 -20.70 -14.74 -0.47
CA PRO A 161 -19.92 -15.90 -0.02
C PRO A 161 -18.95 -16.38 -1.11
N GLY A 162 -17.69 -16.57 -0.74
CA GLY A 162 -16.65 -17.07 -1.64
C GLY A 162 -16.05 -16.03 -2.62
N SER A 163 -16.54 -14.79 -2.63
CA SER A 163 -16.01 -13.76 -3.53
C SER A 163 -14.59 -13.28 -3.15
N LEU A 164 -14.12 -13.56 -1.95
CA LEU A 164 -12.75 -13.31 -1.52
C LEU A 164 -11.71 -13.95 -2.44
N GLN A 165 -12.04 -15.10 -3.07
CA GLN A 165 -11.16 -15.75 -4.04
C GLN A 165 -10.89 -14.86 -5.27
N THR A 166 -11.88 -14.09 -5.71
CA THR A 166 -11.71 -13.12 -6.82
C THR A 166 -10.73 -12.01 -6.43
N LEU A 167 -10.88 -11.45 -5.24
CA LEU A 167 -9.94 -10.45 -4.71
C LEU A 167 -8.54 -11.05 -4.53
N ARG A 168 -8.43 -12.30 -4.07
CA ARG A 168 -7.16 -13.01 -3.91
C ARG A 168 -6.36 -13.11 -5.22
N GLN A 169 -7.03 -13.30 -6.34
CA GLN A 169 -6.38 -13.45 -7.65
C GLN A 169 -5.81 -12.16 -8.22
N ILE A 170 -6.24 -11.00 -7.72
CA ILE A 170 -5.81 -9.69 -8.24
C ILE A 170 -4.32 -9.44 -8.07
N TYR A 171 -3.66 -10.07 -7.08
CA TYR A 171 -2.25 -9.78 -6.80
C TYR A 171 -1.32 -10.12 -7.97
N THR A 172 -1.64 -11.13 -8.78
CA THR A 172 -0.88 -11.48 -9.97
C THR A 172 -1.10 -10.51 -11.14
N ALA A 173 -2.29 -9.92 -11.21
CA ALA A 173 -2.70 -9.03 -12.29
C ALA A 173 -2.30 -7.56 -12.04
N SER A 174 -2.42 -7.09 -10.80
CA SER A 174 -2.09 -5.72 -10.39
C SER A 174 -1.44 -5.70 -9.00
N PRO A 175 -0.15 -6.08 -8.89
CA PRO A 175 0.58 -6.08 -7.63
C PRO A 175 0.60 -4.70 -6.96
N ARG A 176 0.65 -3.63 -7.78
CA ARG A 176 0.63 -2.25 -7.29
C ARG A 176 -0.68 -1.91 -6.59
N PHE A 177 -1.81 -2.35 -7.13
CA PHE A 177 -3.10 -2.17 -6.46
C PHE A 177 -3.13 -2.93 -5.13
N CYS A 178 -2.68 -4.18 -5.10
CA CYS A 178 -2.65 -4.98 -3.87
C CYS A 178 -1.73 -4.36 -2.80
N CYS A 179 -0.58 -3.82 -3.18
CA CYS A 179 0.30 -3.08 -2.28
C CYS A 179 -0.45 -1.90 -1.60
N GLN A 180 -1.15 -1.07 -2.38
CA GLN A 180 -1.92 0.04 -1.85
C GLN A 180 -3.16 -0.41 -1.07
N PHE A 181 -3.80 -1.49 -1.50
CA PHE A 181 -4.94 -2.09 -0.79
C PHE A 181 -4.54 -2.63 0.59
N ILE A 182 -3.40 -3.33 0.70
CA ILE A 182 -2.85 -3.76 2.01
C ILE A 182 -2.68 -2.55 2.93
N THR A 183 -2.10 -1.46 2.42
CA THR A 183 -1.91 -0.23 3.20
C THR A 183 -3.26 0.34 3.68
N ALA A 184 -4.24 0.42 2.79
CA ALA A 184 -5.55 0.95 3.10
C ALA A 184 -6.34 0.06 4.07
N VAL A 185 -6.22 -1.27 3.93
CA VAL A 185 -6.84 -2.24 4.83
C VAL A 185 -6.22 -2.19 6.21
N THR A 186 -4.89 -2.17 6.34
CA THR A 186 -4.26 -2.03 7.65
C THR A 186 -4.66 -0.73 8.34
N ALA A 187 -4.76 0.38 7.57
CA ALA A 187 -5.25 1.65 8.09
C ALA A 187 -6.74 1.61 8.48
N LEU A 188 -7.58 0.85 7.78
CA LEU A 188 -9.00 0.66 8.12
C LEU A 188 -9.16 0.13 9.54
N TYR A 189 -8.44 -0.92 9.88
CA TYR A 189 -8.51 -1.53 11.22
C TYR A 189 -7.72 -0.76 12.28
N ASP A 190 -6.90 0.18 11.89
CA ASP A 190 -6.14 1.06 12.78
C ASP A 190 -6.92 2.32 13.18
N LEU A 191 -7.61 2.92 12.21
CA LEU A 191 -8.31 4.20 12.35
C LEU A 191 -9.82 4.03 12.66
N SER A 192 -10.39 2.86 12.41
CA SER A 192 -11.79 2.59 12.68
C SER A 192 -12.02 2.31 14.18
N SER A 193 -12.97 3.02 14.76
CA SER A 193 -13.43 2.75 16.14
C SER A 193 -14.39 1.57 16.22
N GLU A 194 -14.95 1.12 15.08
CA GLU A 194 -16.04 0.14 15.04
C GLU A 194 -15.55 -1.29 14.81
N GLU A 195 -14.53 -1.46 13.96
CA GLU A 195 -14.00 -2.78 13.58
C GLU A 195 -12.49 -2.82 13.81
N LEU A 196 -12.05 -3.44 14.88
CA LEU A 196 -10.64 -3.47 15.27
C LEU A 196 -9.89 -4.71 14.79
N ILE A 197 -10.60 -5.70 14.26
CA ILE A 197 -10.04 -6.99 13.84
C ILE A 197 -10.63 -7.39 12.49
N PRO A 198 -9.81 -7.74 11.51
CA PRO A 198 -10.28 -8.24 10.23
C PRO A 198 -10.90 -9.63 10.37
N SER A 199 -11.73 -10.02 9.40
CA SER A 199 -12.17 -11.41 9.28
C SER A 199 -10.97 -12.34 9.07
N SER A 200 -11.09 -13.59 9.52
CA SER A 200 -10.03 -14.60 9.38
C SER A 200 -9.61 -14.78 7.92
N GLY A 201 -10.57 -14.81 7.00
CA GLY A 201 -10.29 -14.95 5.56
C GLY A 201 -9.52 -13.79 4.97
N LEU A 202 -9.85 -12.55 5.34
CA LEU A 202 -9.11 -11.37 4.90
C LEU A 202 -7.67 -11.38 5.42
N LEU A 203 -7.49 -11.68 6.70
CA LEU A 203 -6.16 -11.77 7.31
C LEU A 203 -5.32 -12.86 6.63
N GLU A 204 -5.91 -14.05 6.40
CA GLU A 204 -5.25 -15.16 5.72
C GLU A 204 -4.84 -14.78 4.28
N MET A 205 -5.71 -14.09 3.55
CA MET A 205 -5.40 -13.60 2.20
C MET A 205 -4.19 -12.64 2.22
N VAL A 206 -4.19 -11.65 3.10
CA VAL A 206 -3.09 -10.68 3.21
C VAL A 206 -1.79 -11.39 3.60
N VAL A 207 -1.83 -12.27 4.59
CA VAL A 207 -0.66 -13.05 5.03
C VAL A 207 -0.14 -13.94 3.88
N THR A 208 -1.03 -14.58 3.13
CA THR A 208 -0.64 -15.40 1.97
C THR A 208 0.04 -14.57 0.90
N TRP A 209 -0.53 -13.43 0.53
CA TRP A 209 0.10 -12.52 -0.45
C TRP A 209 1.52 -12.09 -0.06
N ILE A 210 1.73 -11.78 1.22
CA ILE A 210 3.03 -11.33 1.72
C ILE A 210 4.04 -12.49 1.77
N ILE A 211 3.59 -13.71 2.09
CA ILE A 211 4.44 -14.90 2.10
C ILE A 211 4.84 -15.27 0.66
N ASP A 212 3.89 -15.23 -0.27
CA ASP A 212 4.11 -15.60 -1.67
C ASP A 212 5.00 -14.58 -2.39
N ASP A 213 4.82 -13.29 -2.13
CA ASP A 213 5.68 -12.24 -2.64
C ASP A 213 5.93 -11.12 -1.60
N PRO A 214 6.97 -11.25 -0.78
CA PRO A 214 7.34 -10.20 0.19
C PRO A 214 7.63 -8.84 -0.44
N ARG A 215 8.03 -8.80 -1.72
CA ARG A 215 8.29 -7.55 -2.46
C ARG A 215 7.02 -6.74 -2.69
N LEU A 216 5.85 -7.37 -2.59
CA LEU A 216 4.56 -6.70 -2.71
C LEU A 216 4.44 -5.48 -1.79
N THR A 217 4.96 -5.58 -0.57
CA THR A 217 4.95 -4.46 0.40
C THR A 217 5.91 -3.32 0.04
N LEU A 218 6.82 -3.56 -0.90
CA LEU A 218 7.91 -2.65 -1.28
C LEU A 218 7.82 -2.19 -2.74
N ILE A 219 6.85 -2.69 -3.50
CA ILE A 219 6.79 -2.50 -4.96
C ILE A 219 6.79 -1.00 -5.35
N THR A 220 6.22 -0.15 -4.52
CA THR A 220 6.23 1.30 -4.75
C THR A 220 7.62 1.92 -4.63
N PHE A 221 8.49 1.33 -3.81
CA PHE A 221 9.87 1.78 -3.63
C PHE A 221 10.82 1.15 -4.67
N LEU A 222 10.56 -0.11 -5.04
CA LEU A 222 11.42 -0.86 -5.96
C LEU A 222 11.40 -0.32 -7.38
N ASN A 223 10.24 0.17 -7.83
CA ASN A 223 9.99 0.59 -9.21
C ASN A 223 10.11 2.10 -9.44
N MET A 224 10.37 2.89 -8.39
CA MET A 224 10.55 4.33 -8.54
C MET A 224 12.02 4.72 -8.63
N PRO A 225 12.39 5.69 -9.47
CA PRO A 225 13.68 6.34 -9.36
C PRO A 225 13.78 7.00 -7.98
N ILE A 226 14.95 6.87 -7.36
CA ILE A 226 15.21 7.42 -6.03
C ILE A 226 15.07 8.93 -6.09
N SER A 227 13.98 9.43 -5.57
CA SER A 227 13.71 10.86 -5.40
C SER A 227 13.51 11.11 -3.91
N THR A 228 13.99 12.23 -3.43
CA THR A 228 13.76 12.72 -2.06
C THR A 228 12.27 12.92 -1.75
N ASN A 229 11.42 12.96 -2.77
CA ASN A 229 9.96 13.08 -2.69
C ASN A 229 9.29 11.74 -3.03
N LEU A 230 9.72 10.63 -2.45
CA LEU A 230 9.01 9.37 -2.58
C LEU A 230 7.58 9.54 -2.05
N PRO A 231 6.54 9.32 -2.87
CA PRO A 231 5.20 9.23 -2.35
C PRO A 231 5.12 7.93 -1.55
N LEU A 232 5.24 8.10 -0.25
CA LEU A 232 5.07 7.03 0.72
C LEU A 232 3.57 6.78 0.86
N GLY A 233 2.97 5.93 0.09
CA GLY A 233 1.54 5.55 0.08
C GLY A 233 0.63 6.23 1.12
N LEU A 234 -0.63 6.41 0.88
CA LEU A 234 -1.58 7.00 1.83
C LEU A 234 -1.03 8.22 2.63
N LEU A 235 -0.34 9.17 1.97
CA LEU A 235 0.21 10.37 2.62
C LEU A 235 0.99 10.07 3.94
N GLY A 236 2.01 9.23 3.85
CA GLY A 236 2.90 8.92 4.97
C GLY A 236 2.70 7.55 5.61
N ILE A 237 1.70 6.77 5.16
CA ILE A 237 1.54 5.37 5.55
C ILE A 237 2.01 4.49 4.40
N THR A 238 2.88 3.54 4.67
CA THR A 238 3.30 2.52 3.71
C THR A 238 2.71 1.17 4.08
N PRO A 239 2.66 0.20 3.17
CA PRO A 239 2.29 -1.17 3.54
C PRO A 239 3.11 -1.69 4.72
N LEU A 240 4.41 -1.41 4.73
CA LEU A 240 5.31 -1.86 5.80
C LEU A 240 4.93 -1.24 7.15
N VAL A 241 4.69 0.06 7.20
CA VAL A 241 4.28 0.76 8.43
C VAL A 241 2.95 0.21 8.94
N GLY A 242 1.95 0.09 8.07
CA GLY A 242 0.64 -0.44 8.42
C GLY A 242 0.71 -1.87 8.95
N LEU A 243 1.51 -2.73 8.32
CA LEU A 243 1.72 -4.11 8.75
C LEU A 243 2.45 -4.20 10.10
N VAL A 244 3.48 -3.38 10.33
CA VAL A 244 4.18 -3.26 11.61
C VAL A 244 3.21 -2.87 12.71
N ARG A 245 2.44 -1.80 12.51
CA ARG A 245 1.44 -1.32 13.46
C ARG A 245 0.40 -2.42 13.75
N TRP A 246 -0.08 -3.06 12.71
CA TRP A 246 -1.09 -4.10 12.84
C TRP A 246 -0.59 -5.31 13.62
N CYS A 247 0.58 -5.87 13.30
CA CYS A 247 1.11 -7.03 14.01
C CYS A 247 1.50 -6.73 15.47
N VAL A 248 1.97 -5.51 15.78
CA VAL A 248 2.32 -5.10 17.14
C VAL A 248 1.09 -4.89 18.01
N LYS A 249 0.05 -4.23 17.47
CA LYS A 249 -1.17 -3.90 18.24
C LYS A 249 -2.16 -5.05 18.35
N SER A 250 -2.12 -6.01 17.43
CA SER A 250 -3.13 -7.07 17.31
C SER A 250 -3.40 -7.86 18.60
N PRO A 251 -2.41 -8.24 19.44
CA PRO A 251 -2.71 -8.99 20.67
C PRO A 251 -3.62 -8.23 21.63
N LEU A 252 -3.36 -6.92 21.80
CA LEU A 252 -4.16 -6.07 22.69
C LEU A 252 -5.52 -5.70 22.07
N ALA A 253 -5.54 -5.40 20.76
CA ALA A 253 -6.79 -5.11 20.05
C ALA A 253 -7.75 -6.30 20.07
N TYR A 254 -7.25 -7.52 19.88
CA TYR A 254 -8.02 -8.76 19.98
C TYR A 254 -8.64 -8.90 21.38
N LYS A 255 -7.86 -8.67 22.44
CA LYS A 255 -8.32 -8.76 23.81
C LYS A 255 -9.39 -7.71 24.15
N ARG A 256 -9.23 -6.49 23.64
CA ARG A 256 -10.22 -5.42 23.81
C ARG A 256 -11.57 -5.83 23.24
N ASN A 257 -11.59 -6.37 22.03
CA ASN A 257 -12.81 -6.79 21.34
C ASN A 257 -13.53 -7.95 22.04
N SER A 258 -12.76 -8.88 22.63
CA SER A 258 -13.32 -10.01 23.39
C SER A 258 -14.05 -9.55 24.67
N LYS A 259 -13.74 -8.37 25.17
CA LYS A 259 -14.33 -7.81 26.40
C LYS A 259 -15.49 -6.84 26.16
N ALA A 260 -15.71 -6.40 24.91
CA ALA A 260 -16.79 -5.48 24.63
C ALA A 260 -18.13 -6.15 24.98
N PRO A 261 -18.92 -5.61 25.92
CA PRO A 261 -20.19 -6.18 26.27
C PRO A 261 -21.10 -6.13 25.04
N VAL A 262 -21.75 -7.24 24.73
CA VAL A 262 -22.87 -7.25 23.79
C VAL A 262 -23.88 -6.28 24.33
N ALA A 263 -23.93 -5.06 23.82
CA ALA A 263 -24.90 -4.06 24.19
C ALA A 263 -26.29 -4.62 23.86
N ASN A 264 -26.98 -5.11 24.85
CA ASN A 264 -28.40 -5.46 24.78
C ASN A 264 -29.19 -4.17 24.55
N GLY A 265 -29.22 -3.70 23.33
CA GLY A 265 -30.03 -2.58 22.89
C GLY A 265 -31.09 -3.09 21.93
N HIS A 266 -32.33 -3.13 22.41
CA HIS A 266 -33.53 -3.32 21.61
C HIS A 266 -33.54 -2.31 20.46
N SER A 267 -33.23 -2.76 19.23
CA SER A 267 -33.87 -2.25 18.02
C SER A 267 -33.40 -3.01 16.78
N GLY A 268 -34.35 -3.58 16.05
CA GLY A 268 -34.25 -3.85 14.60
C GLY A 268 -33.41 -5.04 14.21
N LYS A 269 -34.07 -6.19 13.99
CA LYS A 269 -33.60 -7.35 13.28
C LYS A 269 -32.84 -6.97 11.99
N LEU A 270 -31.52 -6.93 12.04
CA LEU A 270 -30.68 -7.47 10.97
C LEU A 270 -30.03 -8.71 11.59
N THR A 271 -30.36 -9.87 11.04
CA THR A 271 -29.80 -11.16 11.39
C THR A 271 -28.28 -11.07 11.23
N ARG A 272 -27.58 -10.81 12.36
CA ARG A 272 -26.15 -11.18 12.42
C ARG A 272 -26.08 -12.67 12.12
N GLN A 273 -25.35 -13.02 11.09
CA GLN A 273 -24.92 -14.39 10.87
C GLN A 273 -24.32 -14.94 12.18
N PRO A 274 -24.49 -16.25 12.46
CA PRO A 274 -23.91 -16.85 13.65
C PRO A 274 -22.44 -16.49 13.68
N VAL A 275 -21.96 -16.06 14.85
CA VAL A 275 -20.55 -15.86 15.16
C VAL A 275 -19.83 -17.08 14.63
N GLU A 276 -19.05 -16.90 13.54
CA GLU A 276 -18.08 -17.92 13.11
C GLU A 276 -17.32 -18.33 14.36
N ASP A 277 -17.28 -19.62 14.61
CA ASP A 277 -16.59 -20.25 15.73
C ASP A 277 -15.31 -19.47 16.04
N ASP A 278 -15.01 -19.33 17.32
CA ASP A 278 -13.93 -18.57 17.93
C ASP A 278 -12.57 -18.97 17.28
N VAL A 279 -12.38 -18.54 16.01
CA VAL A 279 -11.17 -18.87 15.23
C VAL A 279 -10.03 -18.12 15.90
N ASP A 280 -9.13 -18.89 16.49
CA ASP A 280 -7.91 -18.34 17.07
C ASP A 280 -7.06 -17.65 15.98
N LEU A 281 -7.10 -16.33 15.91
CA LEU A 281 -6.33 -15.53 14.96
C LEU A 281 -4.85 -15.37 15.37
N TYR A 282 -4.46 -15.78 16.55
CA TYR A 282 -3.06 -15.67 17.01
C TYR A 282 -2.04 -16.33 16.06
N PRO A 283 -2.28 -17.52 15.51
CA PRO A 283 -1.35 -18.11 14.55
C PRO A 283 -1.16 -17.28 13.29
N LEU A 284 -2.22 -16.67 12.76
CA LEU A 284 -2.15 -15.81 11.57
C LEU A 284 -1.37 -14.51 11.86
N TYR A 285 -1.63 -13.86 12.99
CA TYR A 285 -0.86 -12.69 13.41
C TYR A 285 0.60 -13.01 13.72
N SER A 286 0.89 -14.21 14.19
CA SER A 286 2.28 -14.66 14.40
C SER A 286 3.00 -14.88 13.06
N LYS A 287 2.32 -15.48 12.07
CA LYS A 287 2.85 -15.59 10.70
C LYS A 287 3.08 -14.21 10.10
N LEU A 288 2.12 -13.28 10.25
CA LEU A 288 2.27 -11.90 9.80
C LEU A 288 3.51 -11.23 10.42
N HIS A 289 3.70 -11.36 11.73
CA HIS A 289 4.85 -10.80 12.42
C HIS A 289 6.18 -11.35 11.89
N LEU A 290 6.29 -12.67 11.74
CA LEU A 290 7.48 -13.30 11.16
C LEU A 290 7.73 -12.83 9.72
N SER A 291 6.70 -12.70 8.91
CA SER A 291 6.80 -12.17 7.54
C SER A 291 7.29 -10.72 7.53
N VAL A 292 6.81 -9.88 8.45
CA VAL A 292 7.28 -8.49 8.60
C VAL A 292 8.77 -8.44 8.97
N LEU A 293 9.21 -9.28 9.91
CA LEU A 293 10.64 -9.38 10.25
C LEU A 293 11.48 -9.86 9.06
N GLN A 294 10.99 -10.82 8.30
CA GLN A 294 11.64 -11.30 7.08
C GLN A 294 11.76 -10.19 6.03
N ILE A 295 10.70 -9.41 5.81
CA ILE A 295 10.72 -8.26 4.89
C ILE A 295 11.79 -7.26 5.32
N LEU A 296 11.86 -6.91 6.61
CA LEU A 296 12.87 -5.98 7.14
C LEU A 296 14.29 -6.49 6.90
N LEU A 297 14.55 -7.80 7.05
CA LEU A 297 15.84 -8.40 6.74
C LEU A 297 16.16 -8.39 5.24
N MET A 298 15.17 -8.68 4.38
CA MET A 298 15.33 -8.59 2.91
C MET A 298 15.65 -7.16 2.46
N LEU A 299 15.10 -6.16 3.13
CA LEU A 299 15.38 -4.76 2.87
C LEU A 299 16.85 -4.42 3.02
N GLN A 300 17.54 -4.97 4.01
CA GLN A 300 18.96 -4.73 4.22
C GLN A 300 19.78 -5.08 2.96
N THR A 301 19.57 -6.26 2.42
CA THR A 301 20.24 -6.71 1.19
C THR A 301 19.92 -5.76 0.03
N HIS A 302 18.64 -5.45 -0.16
CA HIS A 302 18.19 -4.59 -1.25
C HIS A 302 18.71 -3.15 -1.14
N LEU A 303 18.69 -2.56 0.06
CA LEU A 303 19.23 -1.22 0.31
C LEU A 303 20.74 -1.18 0.09
N THR A 304 21.46 -2.25 0.47
CA THR A 304 22.90 -2.38 0.27
C THR A 304 23.24 -2.50 -1.21
N GLU A 305 22.56 -3.36 -1.96
CA GLU A 305 22.77 -3.56 -3.40
C GLU A 305 22.52 -2.28 -4.21
N LYS A 306 21.57 -1.46 -3.80
CA LYS A 306 21.25 -0.18 -4.45
C LYS A 306 22.01 1.03 -3.90
N ASN A 307 22.94 0.85 -2.97
CA ASN A 307 23.66 1.92 -2.27
C ASN A 307 22.72 2.92 -1.55
N LEU A 308 21.59 2.44 -1.04
CA LEU A 308 20.57 3.22 -0.34
C LEU A 308 20.62 3.06 1.17
N PHE A 309 21.43 2.12 1.66
CA PHE A 309 21.59 1.87 3.09
C PHE A 309 22.03 3.15 3.81
N GLY A 310 21.32 3.54 4.85
CA GLY A 310 21.56 4.77 5.59
C GLY A 310 21.17 6.07 4.88
N ARG A 311 20.53 5.99 3.69
CA ARG A 311 20.09 7.16 2.91
C ARG A 311 18.60 7.22 2.70
N LEU A 312 17.91 6.10 2.78
CA LEU A 312 16.47 5.99 2.62
C LEU A 312 15.85 5.43 3.88
N GLU A 313 15.01 6.21 4.52
CA GLU A 313 14.23 5.80 5.68
C GLU A 313 12.89 5.25 5.22
N LEU A 314 12.60 3.99 5.54
CA LEU A 314 11.37 3.30 5.15
C LEU A 314 10.34 3.26 6.28
N LEU A 315 10.81 3.29 7.51
CA LEU A 315 10.02 3.50 8.71
C LEU A 315 10.49 4.80 9.35
N GLN A 316 9.64 5.82 9.35
CA GLN A 316 10.00 7.12 9.90
C GLN A 316 9.95 7.08 11.44
N PHE A 317 10.84 7.82 12.07
CA PHE A 317 10.90 7.93 13.54
C PHE A 317 9.54 8.36 14.11
N GLU A 318 8.89 9.36 13.51
CA GLU A 318 7.59 9.86 13.95
C GLU A 318 6.50 8.79 13.89
N GLN A 319 6.57 7.86 12.92
CA GLN A 319 5.63 6.74 12.83
C GLN A 319 5.83 5.74 13.98
N MET A 320 7.08 5.55 14.41
CA MET A 320 7.37 4.71 15.58
C MET A 320 6.95 5.39 16.89
N VAL A 321 7.10 6.71 17.00
CA VAL A 321 6.55 7.49 18.12
C VAL A 321 5.04 7.30 18.22
N GLN A 322 4.33 7.46 17.10
CA GLN A 322 2.88 7.27 17.04
C GLN A 322 2.46 5.85 17.44
N LEU A 323 3.19 4.83 16.96
CA LEU A 323 2.92 3.44 17.31
C LEU A 323 3.07 3.21 18.82
N VAL A 324 4.13 3.75 19.42
CA VAL A 324 4.37 3.63 20.87
C VAL A 324 3.28 4.36 21.66
N ASP A 325 2.88 5.56 21.26
CA ASP A 325 1.82 6.31 21.91
C ASP A 325 0.45 5.60 21.82
N GLU A 326 0.14 4.98 20.68
CA GLU A 326 -1.06 4.17 20.49
C GLU A 326 -1.02 2.90 21.34
N LEU A 327 0.13 2.25 21.41
CA LEU A 327 0.31 1.05 22.24
C LEU A 327 0.16 1.38 23.72
N SER A 328 0.71 2.51 24.19
CA SER A 328 0.56 2.99 25.56
C SER A 328 -0.93 3.21 25.88
N ARG A 329 -1.68 3.87 25.00
CA ARG A 329 -3.14 4.07 25.21
C ARG A 329 -3.90 2.74 25.28
N LEU A 330 -3.59 1.78 24.41
CA LEU A 330 -4.22 0.45 24.45
C LEU A 330 -3.91 -0.29 25.75
N VAL A 331 -2.71 -0.16 26.29
CA VAL A 331 -2.31 -0.75 27.58
C VAL A 331 -3.08 -0.08 28.72
N ASP A 332 -3.22 1.24 28.70
CA ASP A 332 -3.96 1.99 29.74
C ASP A 332 -5.47 1.67 29.74
N GLU A 333 -6.07 1.48 28.54
CA GLU A 333 -7.48 1.08 28.39
C GLU A 333 -7.76 -0.35 28.90
N LEU A 334 -6.79 -1.24 28.75
CA LEU A 334 -6.89 -2.63 29.15
C LEU A 334 -6.29 -2.81 30.54
N ASN A 335 -7.07 -2.79 31.61
CA ASN A 335 -6.54 -3.06 32.95
C ASN A 335 -5.38 -4.08 32.91
N PRO A 336 -4.14 -3.69 33.25
CA PRO A 336 -2.93 -4.49 33.06
C PRO A 336 -2.95 -5.86 33.74
N LEU A 337 -3.72 -6.01 34.81
CA LEU A 337 -3.87 -7.29 35.53
C LEU A 337 -4.58 -8.38 34.69
N ASN A 338 -5.35 -7.99 33.69
CA ASN A 338 -6.18 -8.90 32.89
C ASN A 338 -5.63 -9.19 31.49
N ALA A 339 -4.57 -8.48 31.05
CA ALA A 339 -4.01 -8.56 29.70
C ALA A 339 -2.49 -8.71 29.69
N THR A 340 -1.90 -9.27 30.76
CA THR A 340 -0.44 -9.36 30.94
C THR A 340 0.22 -10.10 29.80
N ARG A 341 -0.35 -11.21 29.34
CA ARG A 341 0.21 -12.02 28.23
C ARG A 341 0.15 -11.27 26.90
N GLU A 342 -0.98 -10.68 26.58
CA GLU A 342 -1.19 -9.94 25.33
C GLU A 342 -0.33 -8.68 25.30
N MET A 343 -0.19 -8.00 26.43
CA MET A 343 0.71 -6.86 26.59
C MET A 343 2.18 -7.28 26.37
N GLU A 344 2.63 -8.32 27.07
CA GLU A 344 3.98 -8.83 26.90
C GLU A 344 4.28 -9.23 25.44
N LEU A 345 3.31 -9.89 24.78
CA LEU A 345 3.45 -10.28 23.38
C LEU A 345 3.56 -9.06 22.45
N SER A 346 2.74 -8.03 22.66
CA SER A 346 2.81 -6.78 21.90
C SER A 346 4.15 -6.06 22.09
N LEU A 347 4.62 -5.96 23.33
CA LEU A 347 5.92 -5.34 23.65
C LEU A 347 7.10 -6.14 23.08
N ASN A 348 7.04 -7.47 23.10
CA ASN A 348 8.04 -8.34 22.50
C ASN A 348 8.09 -8.16 20.98
N ARG A 349 6.92 -8.07 20.30
CA ARG A 349 6.84 -7.81 18.86
C ARG A 349 7.40 -6.42 18.51
N LEU A 350 7.07 -5.39 19.29
CA LEU A 350 7.64 -4.05 19.12
C LEU A 350 9.17 -4.09 19.24
N ALA A 351 9.70 -4.72 20.31
CA ALA A 351 11.15 -4.83 20.52
C ALA A 351 11.86 -5.49 19.34
N GLN A 352 11.31 -6.61 18.84
CA GLN A 352 11.87 -7.33 17.69
C GLN A 352 11.82 -6.49 16.41
N VAL A 353 10.71 -5.82 16.14
CA VAL A 353 10.58 -4.93 14.97
C VAL A 353 11.59 -3.79 15.04
N LEU A 354 11.70 -3.09 16.18
CA LEU A 354 12.65 -2.00 16.35
C LEU A 354 14.09 -2.47 16.16
N GLN A 355 14.46 -3.61 16.76
CA GLN A 355 15.78 -4.19 16.62
C GLN A 355 16.12 -4.51 15.16
N VAL A 356 15.22 -5.20 14.47
CA VAL A 356 15.45 -5.63 13.08
C VAL A 356 15.39 -4.43 12.13
N ALA A 357 14.50 -3.47 12.36
CA ALA A 357 14.37 -2.28 11.51
C ALA A 357 15.62 -1.38 11.60
N MET A 358 16.18 -1.19 12.79
CA MET A 358 17.45 -0.46 12.95
C MET A 358 18.62 -1.24 12.31
N ALA A 359 18.70 -2.55 12.55
CA ALA A 359 19.78 -3.39 12.00
C ALA A 359 19.73 -3.46 10.47
N SER A 360 18.57 -3.49 9.87
CA SER A 360 18.37 -3.52 8.42
C SER A 360 18.52 -2.16 7.73
N GLY A 361 18.63 -1.06 8.50
CA GLY A 361 18.65 0.30 7.95
C GLY A 361 17.29 0.79 7.45
N ALA A 362 16.20 0.09 7.78
CA ALA A 362 14.84 0.54 7.45
C ALA A 362 14.37 1.69 8.35
N LEU A 363 14.93 1.79 9.56
CA LEU A 363 14.72 2.85 10.53
C LEU A 363 16.07 3.50 10.86
N LEU A 364 16.18 4.81 10.59
CA LEU A 364 17.44 5.54 10.71
C LEU A 364 17.53 6.36 12.02
N CYS A 365 17.09 5.81 13.13
CA CYS A 365 17.24 6.44 14.44
C CYS A 365 18.19 5.63 15.34
N THR A 366 18.63 6.26 16.41
CA THR A 366 19.47 5.62 17.43
C THR A 366 18.62 5.02 18.55
N ARG A 367 19.22 4.16 19.36
CA ARG A 367 18.58 3.64 20.58
C ARG A 367 18.32 4.74 21.59
N GLU A 368 19.21 5.74 21.63
CA GLU A 368 19.07 6.92 22.47
C GLU A 368 17.82 7.72 22.13
N ASP A 369 17.47 7.84 20.84
CA ASP A 369 16.26 8.52 20.38
C ASP A 369 14.99 7.73 20.78
N LEU A 370 15.03 6.40 20.73
CA LEU A 370 13.89 5.54 21.05
C LEU A 370 13.68 5.34 22.56
N ARG A 371 14.74 5.44 23.37
CA ARG A 371 14.68 5.17 24.80
C ARG A 371 13.65 6.01 25.57
N PRO A 372 13.60 7.36 25.39
CA PRO A 372 12.63 8.19 26.11
C PRO A 372 11.17 7.88 25.70
N ILE A 373 10.95 7.39 24.47
CA ILE A 373 9.63 7.05 23.98
C ILE A 373 9.21 5.69 24.58
N CYS A 374 10.08 4.69 24.46
CA CYS A 374 9.82 3.34 24.94
C CYS A 374 9.72 3.28 26.49
N SER A 375 10.31 4.24 27.22
CA SER A 375 10.20 4.32 28.68
C SER A 375 8.80 4.63 29.18
N ARG A 376 7.87 5.08 28.32
CA ARG A 376 6.46 5.29 28.64
C ARG A 376 5.67 3.99 28.68
N LEU A 377 6.21 2.93 28.09
CA LEU A 377 5.58 1.61 28.06
C LEU A 377 5.85 0.84 29.34
N PRO A 378 5.00 -0.13 29.71
CA PRO A 378 5.27 -1.03 30.81
C PRO A 378 6.60 -1.75 30.67
N HIS A 379 7.15 -2.16 31.83
CA HIS A 379 8.41 -2.89 31.87
C HIS A 379 8.34 -4.17 31.01
N ASN A 380 9.30 -4.32 30.09
CA ASN A 380 9.47 -5.51 29.28
C ASN A 380 10.96 -5.82 29.09
N ASN A 381 11.37 -7.03 29.41
CA ASN A 381 12.79 -7.44 29.40
C ASN A 381 13.41 -7.34 28.01
N LEU A 382 12.70 -7.79 26.97
CA LEU A 382 13.23 -7.77 25.60
C LEU A 382 13.38 -6.34 25.08
N LEU A 383 12.39 -5.48 25.33
CA LEU A 383 12.43 -4.07 24.94
C LEU A 383 13.58 -3.34 25.64
N GLN A 384 13.78 -3.61 26.95
CA GLN A 384 14.93 -3.06 27.68
C GLN A 384 16.26 -3.56 27.13
N LEU A 385 16.36 -4.84 26.81
CA LEU A 385 17.58 -5.40 26.22
C LEU A 385 17.91 -4.73 24.89
N VAL A 386 16.92 -4.53 24.03
CA VAL A 386 17.09 -3.84 22.74
C VAL A 386 17.54 -2.39 22.95
N MET A 387 16.98 -1.69 23.93
CA MET A 387 17.35 -0.28 24.23
C MET A 387 18.69 -0.14 24.95
N SER A 388 19.15 -1.18 25.67
CA SER A 388 20.39 -1.15 26.46
C SER A 388 21.61 -1.79 25.77
N GLY A 389 21.39 -2.44 24.61
CA GLY A 389 22.46 -3.14 23.88
C GLY A 389 23.62 -2.21 23.49
N PRO A 390 24.83 -2.75 23.27
CA PRO A 390 25.98 -1.96 22.87
C PRO A 390 25.66 -1.16 21.61
N VAL A 391 26.12 0.09 21.59
CA VAL A 391 26.01 0.98 20.43
C VAL A 391 26.65 0.26 19.24
N GLN A 392 25.87 -0.25 18.31
CA GLN A 392 26.40 -0.65 17.02
C GLN A 392 26.80 0.64 16.33
N GLN A 393 28.09 0.94 16.32
CA GLN A 393 28.60 1.98 15.42
C GLN A 393 28.13 1.60 14.00
N PRO A 394 27.55 2.54 13.25
CA PRO A 394 27.29 2.30 11.83
C PRO A 394 28.60 1.83 11.21
N PRO A 395 28.59 0.88 10.28
CA PRO A 395 29.82 0.46 9.62
C PRO A 395 30.40 1.71 8.95
N HIS A 396 31.32 2.35 9.63
CA HIS A 396 32.13 3.38 9.04
C HIS A 396 32.78 2.72 7.83
N SER A 397 32.60 3.32 6.68
CA SER A 397 33.30 3.01 5.45
C SER A 397 34.82 3.07 5.70
N ALA A 398 35.35 1.99 6.25
CA ALA A 398 36.78 1.77 6.39
C ALA A 398 37.31 1.27 5.03
N PHE A 399 37.19 2.10 4.01
CA PHE A 399 38.14 2.13 2.93
C PHE A 399 39.14 3.20 3.24
N GLN A 400 40.04 2.93 4.17
CA GLN A 400 41.36 3.51 4.17
C GLN A 400 42.27 2.65 3.27
N PRO A 401 42.87 3.21 2.21
CA PRO A 401 43.86 2.50 1.45
C PRO A 401 45.15 2.42 2.23
N GLY A 402 45.60 1.20 2.53
CA GLY A 402 46.99 0.83 2.60
C GLY A 402 47.79 1.24 3.81
N PHE A 403 47.89 0.35 4.73
CA PHE A 403 49.18 0.09 5.39
C PHE A 403 49.40 -1.42 5.32
N TYR A 404 50.21 -1.84 4.34
CA TYR A 404 50.86 -3.13 4.34
C TYR A 404 52.01 -3.10 5.38
N PRO A 405 52.06 -3.98 6.38
CA PRO A 405 53.26 -4.15 7.17
C PRO A 405 54.32 -4.83 6.28
N HIS A 406 55.44 -4.17 6.15
CA HIS A 406 56.64 -4.74 5.54
C HIS A 406 57.04 -6.01 6.26
N ILE A 407 56.81 -7.17 5.68
CA ILE A 407 57.44 -8.42 6.07
C ILE A 407 58.74 -8.51 5.28
N HIS A 408 59.88 -8.38 6.00
CA HIS A 408 61.17 -8.69 5.50
C HIS A 408 61.28 -10.19 5.24
N THR A 409 61.38 -10.60 3.96
CA THR A 409 61.85 -11.92 3.57
C THR A 409 63.27 -11.80 3.05
N PRO A 410 64.20 -12.68 3.46
CA PRO A 410 65.59 -12.69 2.98
C PRO A 410 65.66 -13.30 1.54
N PRO A 411 66.73 -12.98 0.77
CA PRO A 411 66.82 -13.36 -0.61
C PRO A 411 67.35 -14.80 -0.73
N LEU A 412 66.64 -15.64 -1.47
CA LEU A 412 67.16 -16.94 -1.94
C LEU A 412 67.18 -16.98 -3.45
N GLY A 413 68.33 -17.48 -3.91
CA GLY A 413 68.91 -17.39 -5.22
C GLY A 413 68.14 -18.02 -6.37
N TYR A 414 68.48 -17.53 -7.53
CA TYR A 414 68.12 -18.07 -8.85
C TYR A 414 68.84 -19.38 -9.16
N PRO A 415 68.23 -20.26 -9.93
CA PRO A 415 68.88 -20.79 -11.10
C PRO A 415 67.97 -20.82 -12.36
N PRO A 416 68.47 -21.23 -13.52
CA PRO A 416 68.33 -20.44 -14.76
C PRO A 416 67.26 -20.96 -15.73
N ARG A 417 66.99 -20.12 -16.73
CA ARG A 417 66.19 -20.38 -17.91
C ARG A 417 66.72 -21.52 -18.77
N PRO A 418 65.84 -22.18 -19.52
CA PRO A 418 66.09 -22.39 -20.96
C PRO A 418 64.95 -21.96 -21.85
N THR A 419 65.36 -21.36 -22.83
CA THR A 419 65.06 -21.00 -24.23
C THR A 419 63.91 -21.71 -24.95
N ALA A 420 63.16 -20.82 -25.70
CA ALA A 420 62.74 -20.88 -27.11
C ALA A 420 61.64 -21.84 -27.57
N ALA A 421 60.53 -21.28 -27.92
CA ALA A 421 59.76 -21.12 -29.18
C ALA A 421 59.40 -22.40 -29.99
N PRO A 422 58.45 -22.40 -30.96
CA PRO A 422 57.49 -21.37 -31.38
C PRO A 422 56.03 -21.86 -31.61
N ALA A 423 55.20 -20.89 -31.90
CA ALA A 423 53.89 -20.85 -32.57
C ALA A 423 53.22 -22.10 -33.15
N THR A 424 51.90 -22.21 -32.93
CA THR A 424 50.91 -22.43 -33.98
C THR A 424 49.47 -22.16 -33.49
N HIS A 425 48.81 -21.34 -34.29
CA HIS A 425 47.40 -21.32 -34.73
C HIS A 425 46.22 -21.73 -33.85
N SER A 426 45.28 -20.75 -33.74
CA SER A 426 43.89 -20.91 -34.14
C SER A 426 42.97 -21.81 -33.31
N ALA A 427 42.01 -21.20 -32.65
CA ALA A 427 40.58 -21.49 -32.82
C ALA A 427 39.74 -20.67 -31.87
N HIS A 428 38.83 -19.88 -32.41
CA HIS A 428 37.64 -19.38 -31.72
C HIS A 428 36.72 -20.55 -31.33
N PRO A 429 35.98 -20.47 -30.24
CA PRO A 429 34.64 -21.02 -30.20
C PRO A 429 33.61 -19.91 -29.95
N SER A 430 32.85 -19.67 -30.92
CA SER A 430 31.41 -19.81 -31.17
C SER A 430 30.50 -19.62 -29.94
N PHE A 431 29.73 -18.57 -30.09
CA PHE A 431 28.39 -18.29 -29.61
C PHE A 431 27.59 -19.50 -29.12
N LEU A 432 26.99 -19.37 -27.92
CA LEU A 432 25.83 -20.13 -27.52
C LEU A 432 24.57 -19.29 -27.74
N PRO A 433 23.49 -19.88 -28.29
CA PRO A 433 22.28 -19.17 -28.66
C PRO A 433 21.32 -19.02 -27.52
N GLY A 434 20.61 -17.89 -27.54
CA GLY A 434 19.57 -17.53 -26.59
C GLY A 434 18.39 -18.50 -26.62
N MET A 435 17.87 -18.81 -25.43
CA MET A 435 16.57 -19.44 -25.26
C MET A 435 15.47 -18.37 -25.39
N SER A 436 14.79 -18.40 -26.51
CA SER A 436 13.50 -17.73 -26.70
C SER A 436 12.38 -18.65 -26.22
N PHE A 437 11.56 -18.17 -25.31
CA PHE A 437 10.31 -18.80 -24.94
C PHE A 437 9.22 -18.45 -25.96
N PRO A 438 8.44 -19.44 -26.44
CA PRO A 438 7.36 -19.16 -27.38
C PRO A 438 6.11 -18.67 -26.67
N TYR A 439 5.65 -17.48 -27.06
CA TYR A 439 4.32 -16.98 -26.81
C TYR A 439 3.30 -17.80 -27.61
N ARG A 440 2.34 -18.44 -26.94
CA ARG A 440 1.14 -19.02 -27.58
C ARG A 440 -0.04 -18.09 -27.34
N PRO A 441 -0.71 -17.56 -28.35
CA PRO A 441 -2.02 -16.93 -28.20
C PRO A 441 -3.10 -18.00 -28.10
N ILE A 442 -3.97 -17.86 -27.10
CA ILE A 442 -5.20 -18.64 -26.97
C ILE A 442 -6.31 -17.85 -27.69
N ARG A 443 -7.00 -18.54 -28.57
CA ARG A 443 -8.20 -18.09 -29.29
C ARG A 443 -9.37 -17.91 -28.33
#